data_1aaab13f769c40ba81450fe27f7348ed
#
_entry.id   1aaab13f769c40ba81450fe27f7348ed
#
_cell.length_a   1.000
_cell.length_b   1.000
_cell.length_c   1.000
_cell.angle_alpha   90.00
_cell.angle_beta   90.00
_cell.angle_gamma   90.00
#
_symmetry.space_group_name_H-M   'P 1'
#
loop_
_entity.id
_entity.type
_entity.pdbx_description
1 polymer ?
#
loop_
_entity_poly.entity_id
_entity_poly.type
_entity_poly.pdbx_seq_one_letter_code
_entity_poly.pdbx_strand_id
1 'polypeptide(L)'
;MYKYITILGAAGQIAQKLTATLLTYTDMHLTLYGRQLSTRLHPEILEHERVTVIEGSFQNPAKLEEAVTNAEIVFVGAMESGSDMAAIVKALSRKNVRRVIGLSMAGLSGEFPAALEKWTFDNLPISYVQGERQARNVLRESNLNYTILRLPWLY
;
A
#
# COMPACT_ATOMS: atom_id res chain seq x y z
N MET A 1 15.10 11.79 -11.19
CA MET A 1 13.85 12.16 -10.48
C MET A 1 12.77 11.14 -10.84
N TYR A 2 12.04 10.65 -9.85
CA TYR A 2 10.91 9.72 -10.08
C TYR A 2 9.74 10.47 -10.70
N LYS A 3 9.06 9.86 -11.69
CA LYS A 3 7.93 10.46 -12.39
C LYS A 3 6.63 9.68 -12.24
N TYR A 4 6.72 8.37 -12.05
CA TYR A 4 5.56 7.46 -12.05
C TYR A 4 5.46 6.70 -10.74
N ILE A 5 4.38 6.91 -10.03
CA ILE A 5 4.09 6.25 -8.75
C ILE A 5 2.77 5.50 -8.88
N THR A 6 2.75 4.25 -8.43
CA THR A 6 1.50 3.50 -8.24
C THR A 6 1.16 3.43 -6.75
N ILE A 7 -0.08 3.71 -6.41
CA ILE A 7 -0.64 3.62 -5.06
C ILE A 7 -1.63 2.47 -5.02
N LEU A 8 -1.21 1.38 -4.39
CA LEU A 8 -2.03 0.20 -4.16
C LEU A 8 -2.84 0.36 -2.87
N GLY A 9 -4.15 0.09 -2.91
CA GLY A 9 -5.05 0.39 -1.81
C GLY A 9 -5.39 1.89 -1.73
N ALA A 10 -5.55 2.53 -2.88
CA ALA A 10 -5.67 3.99 -3.03
C ALA A 10 -6.87 4.62 -2.29
N ALA A 11 -7.90 3.84 -1.95
CA ALA A 11 -9.06 4.32 -1.18
C ALA A 11 -8.82 4.42 0.34
N GLY A 12 -7.66 3.97 0.84
CA GLY A 12 -7.28 4.10 2.25
C GLY A 12 -7.03 5.57 2.65
N GLN A 13 -7.28 5.92 3.90
CA GLN A 13 -7.16 7.31 4.37
C GLN A 13 -5.77 7.91 4.13
N ILE A 14 -4.71 7.15 4.45
CA ILE A 14 -3.33 7.60 4.24
C ILE A 14 -3.01 7.71 2.75
N ALA A 15 -3.46 6.72 1.96
CA ALA A 15 -3.26 6.73 0.52
C ALA A 15 -3.94 7.92 -0.16
N GLN A 16 -5.13 8.31 0.28
CA GLN A 16 -5.81 9.50 -0.23
C GLN A 16 -5.07 10.80 0.14
N LYS A 17 -4.57 10.91 1.36
CA LYS A 17 -3.74 12.05 1.78
C LYS A 17 -2.43 12.12 0.99
N LEU A 18 -1.78 10.97 0.79
CA LEU A 18 -0.58 10.89 -0.04
C LEU A 18 -0.86 11.32 -1.47
N THR A 19 -1.95 10.85 -2.06
CA THR A 19 -2.38 11.23 -3.42
C THR A 19 -2.55 12.73 -3.52
N ALA A 20 -3.31 13.36 -2.62
CA ALA A 20 -3.53 14.79 -2.61
C ALA A 20 -2.21 15.58 -2.45
N THR A 21 -1.33 15.13 -1.55
CA THR A 21 -0.03 15.75 -1.32
C THR A 21 0.87 15.69 -2.56
N LEU A 22 0.95 14.52 -3.21
CA LEU A 22 1.76 14.36 -4.42
C LEU A 22 1.23 15.19 -5.57
N LEU A 23 -0.09 15.29 -5.75
CA LEU A 23 -0.70 16.13 -6.78
C LEU A 23 -0.46 17.63 -6.53
N THR A 24 -0.41 18.05 -5.28
CA THR A 24 -0.22 19.46 -4.91
C THR A 24 1.23 19.90 -5.03
N TYR A 25 2.18 19.06 -4.59
CA TYR A 25 3.56 19.48 -4.40
C TYR A 25 4.56 18.88 -5.39
N THR A 26 4.11 18.05 -6.33
CA THR A 26 4.97 17.41 -7.33
C THR A 26 4.32 17.38 -8.70
N ASP A 27 5.11 17.07 -9.73
CA ASP A 27 4.65 16.86 -11.11
C ASP A 27 4.51 15.36 -11.45
N MET A 28 4.41 14.51 -10.44
CA MET A 28 4.36 13.06 -10.62
C MET A 28 3.03 12.60 -11.22
N HIS A 29 3.10 11.57 -12.05
CA HIS A 29 1.94 10.83 -12.55
C HIS A 29 1.62 9.69 -11.59
N LEU A 30 0.35 9.56 -11.24
CA LEU A 30 -0.13 8.60 -10.24
C LEU A 30 -1.03 7.56 -10.90
N THR A 31 -0.75 6.29 -10.65
CA THR A 31 -1.70 5.20 -10.91
C THR A 31 -2.32 4.78 -9.59
N LEU A 32 -3.62 4.92 -9.48
CA LEU A 32 -4.40 4.55 -8.29
C LEU A 32 -5.07 3.20 -8.51
N TYR A 33 -4.75 2.24 -7.64
CA TYR A 33 -5.28 0.88 -7.73
C TYR A 33 -6.04 0.48 -6.48
N GLY A 34 -7.19 -0.13 -6.66
CA GLY A 34 -8.02 -0.64 -5.58
C GLY A 34 -9.43 -0.98 -6.01
N ARG A 35 -10.25 -1.39 -5.06
CA ARG A 35 -11.64 -1.75 -5.32
C ARG A 35 -12.55 -0.53 -5.19
N GLN A 36 -13.52 -0.39 -6.10
CA GLN A 36 -14.57 0.65 -6.04
C GLN A 36 -14.00 2.07 -5.90
N LEU A 37 -12.93 2.38 -6.60
CA LEU A 37 -12.30 3.70 -6.52
C LEU A 37 -13.21 4.79 -7.06
N SER A 38 -13.99 4.50 -8.10
CA SER A 38 -14.96 5.43 -8.71
C SER A 38 -16.01 5.94 -7.71
N THR A 39 -16.32 5.19 -6.66
CA THR A 39 -17.28 5.57 -5.62
C THR A 39 -16.64 6.02 -4.31
N ARG A 40 -15.34 5.79 -4.14
CA ARG A 40 -14.63 6.03 -2.88
C ARG A 40 -13.64 7.19 -2.92
N LEU A 41 -13.26 7.64 -4.10
CA LEU A 41 -12.37 8.78 -4.29
C LEU A 41 -13.16 10.03 -4.69
N HIS A 42 -12.63 11.18 -4.35
CA HIS A 42 -13.23 12.45 -4.73
C HIS A 42 -13.15 12.66 -6.25
N PRO A 43 -14.21 13.22 -6.90
CA PRO A 43 -14.21 13.47 -8.34
C PRO A 43 -12.98 14.23 -8.86
N GLU A 44 -12.51 15.23 -8.12
CA GLU A 44 -11.31 16.01 -8.48
C GLU A 44 -10.05 15.14 -8.63
N ILE A 45 -9.95 14.04 -7.87
CA ILE A 45 -8.85 13.08 -8.00
C ILE A 45 -9.07 12.18 -9.21
N LEU A 46 -10.31 11.70 -9.39
CA LEU A 46 -10.66 10.79 -10.49
C LEU A 46 -10.46 11.42 -11.87
N GLU A 47 -10.73 12.73 -11.98
CA GLU A 47 -10.67 13.49 -13.23
C GLU A 47 -9.33 14.22 -13.44
N HIS A 48 -8.39 14.08 -12.51
CA HIS A 48 -7.13 14.80 -12.58
C HIS A 48 -6.24 14.27 -13.73
N GLU A 49 -5.71 15.14 -14.56
CA GLU A 49 -4.93 14.81 -15.76
C GLU A 49 -3.70 13.92 -15.53
N ARG A 50 -3.12 13.96 -14.32
CA ARG A 50 -1.96 13.16 -13.92
C ARG A 50 -2.35 11.89 -13.16
N VAL A 51 -3.63 11.52 -13.12
CA VAL A 51 -4.14 10.34 -12.42
C VAL A 51 -4.69 9.32 -13.42
N THR A 52 -4.24 8.09 -13.26
CA THR A 52 -4.83 6.92 -13.92
C THR A 52 -5.47 6.05 -12.86
N VAL A 53 -6.74 5.68 -13.04
CA VAL A 53 -7.48 4.84 -12.10
C VAL A 53 -7.66 3.45 -12.70
N ILE A 54 -7.25 2.42 -11.96
CA ILE A 54 -7.42 1.02 -12.34
C ILE A 54 -8.14 0.31 -11.20
N GLU A 55 -9.34 -0.16 -11.43
CA GLU A 55 -10.10 -0.91 -10.44
C GLU A 55 -9.82 -2.41 -10.50
N GLY A 56 -9.52 -2.98 -9.35
CA GLY A 56 -9.27 -4.41 -9.22
C GLY A 56 -8.95 -4.83 -7.78
N SER A 57 -8.98 -6.15 -7.54
CA SER A 57 -8.50 -6.74 -6.30
C SER A 57 -7.04 -7.16 -6.44
N PHE A 58 -6.32 -7.31 -5.33
CA PHE A 58 -4.94 -7.82 -5.36
C PHE A 58 -4.85 -9.26 -5.86
N GLN A 59 -5.96 -9.99 -5.87
CA GLN A 59 -6.04 -11.35 -6.41
C GLN A 59 -6.36 -11.38 -7.93
N ASN A 60 -6.37 -10.24 -8.60
CA ASN A 60 -6.44 -10.15 -10.05
C ASN A 60 -5.05 -9.83 -10.63
N PRO A 61 -4.27 -10.85 -11.06
CA PRO A 61 -2.88 -10.64 -11.48
C PRO A 61 -2.75 -9.72 -12.69
N ALA A 62 -3.66 -9.84 -13.67
CA ALA A 62 -3.60 -9.04 -14.89
C ALA A 62 -3.79 -7.54 -14.59
N LYS A 63 -4.80 -7.20 -13.79
CA LYS A 63 -5.07 -5.84 -13.37
C LYS A 63 -3.97 -5.26 -12.47
N LEU A 64 -3.43 -6.09 -11.57
CA LEU A 64 -2.35 -5.67 -10.70
C LEU A 64 -1.06 -5.42 -11.49
N GLU A 65 -0.72 -6.28 -12.44
CA GLU A 65 0.43 -6.07 -13.33
C GLU A 65 0.25 -4.85 -14.23
N GLU A 66 -0.97 -4.60 -14.74
CA GLU A 66 -1.29 -3.38 -15.46
C GLU A 66 -1.01 -2.13 -14.62
N ALA A 67 -1.49 -2.12 -13.37
CA ALA A 67 -1.34 -0.99 -12.45
C ALA A 67 0.11 -0.66 -12.10
N VAL A 68 1.00 -1.66 -12.01
CA VAL A 68 2.40 -1.45 -11.65
C VAL A 68 3.34 -1.39 -12.86
N THR A 69 2.79 -1.49 -14.08
CA THR A 69 3.58 -1.33 -15.30
C THR A 69 4.09 0.11 -15.40
N ASN A 70 5.38 0.27 -15.61
CA ASN A 70 6.11 1.54 -15.63
C ASN A 70 6.20 2.28 -14.27
N ALA A 71 5.71 1.70 -13.18
CA ALA A 71 5.89 2.30 -11.87
C ALA A 71 7.36 2.30 -11.45
N GLU A 72 7.87 3.43 -11.04
CA GLU A 72 9.21 3.56 -10.47
C GLU A 72 9.19 3.34 -8.97
N ILE A 73 8.11 3.81 -8.31
CA ILE A 73 7.82 3.59 -6.90
C ILE A 73 6.41 3.03 -6.78
N VAL A 74 6.25 2.05 -5.92
CA VAL A 74 4.93 1.55 -5.51
C VAL A 74 4.73 1.76 -4.02
N PHE A 75 3.67 2.46 -3.67
CA PHE A 75 3.19 2.58 -2.30
C PHE A 75 2.09 1.54 -2.05
N VAL A 76 2.24 0.74 -1.01
CA VAL A 76 1.25 -0.26 -0.58
C VAL A 76 0.57 0.24 0.69
N GLY A 77 -0.64 0.76 0.53
CA GLY A 77 -1.41 1.38 1.61
C GLY A 77 -2.17 0.41 2.51
N ALA A 78 -2.14 -0.88 2.21
CA ALA A 78 -2.80 -1.92 3.01
C ALA A 78 -1.95 -3.19 3.00
N MET A 79 -1.35 -3.53 4.14
CA MET A 79 -0.55 -4.74 4.34
C MET A 79 -1.24 -5.68 5.35
N GLU A 80 -2.51 -6.02 5.08
CA GLU A 80 -3.37 -6.74 6.03
C GLU A 80 -3.51 -8.24 5.71
N SER A 81 -2.91 -8.70 4.61
CA SER A 81 -3.03 -10.08 4.13
C SER A 81 -1.73 -10.56 3.52
N GLY A 82 -1.26 -11.72 3.98
CA GLY A 82 -0.09 -12.38 3.43
C GLY A 82 -0.29 -12.81 1.97
N SER A 83 -1.48 -13.30 1.60
CA SER A 83 -1.79 -13.71 0.24
C SER A 83 -1.85 -12.53 -0.73
N ASP A 84 -2.41 -11.40 -0.30
CA ASP A 84 -2.44 -10.18 -1.10
C ASP A 84 -1.02 -9.63 -1.30
N MET A 85 -0.20 -9.62 -0.24
CA MET A 85 1.18 -9.19 -0.36
C MET A 85 2.00 -10.12 -1.27
N ALA A 86 1.77 -11.43 -1.23
CA ALA A 86 2.44 -12.36 -2.15
C ALA A 86 2.09 -12.07 -3.62
N ALA A 87 0.82 -11.77 -3.91
CA ALA A 87 0.39 -11.36 -5.24
C ALA A 87 1.05 -10.05 -5.67
N ILE A 88 1.12 -9.06 -4.77
CA ILE A 88 1.79 -7.77 -5.00
C ILE A 88 3.27 -7.99 -5.29
N VAL A 89 4.01 -8.70 -4.42
CA VAL A 89 5.45 -8.98 -4.60
C VAL A 89 5.71 -9.65 -5.96
N LYS A 90 4.87 -10.60 -6.35
CA LYS A 90 4.98 -11.27 -7.65
C LYS A 90 4.83 -10.29 -8.82
N ALA A 91 3.84 -9.42 -8.79
CA ALA A 91 3.63 -8.41 -9.81
C ALA A 91 4.79 -7.40 -9.89
N LEU A 92 5.25 -6.91 -8.73
CA LEU A 92 6.36 -5.95 -8.64
C LEU A 92 7.67 -6.54 -9.16
N SER A 93 7.96 -7.80 -8.84
CA SER A 93 9.16 -8.50 -9.33
C SER A 93 9.13 -8.70 -10.83
N ARG A 94 7.97 -9.07 -11.41
CA ARG A 94 7.81 -9.23 -12.86
C ARG A 94 7.97 -7.93 -13.63
N LYS A 95 7.59 -6.82 -13.04
CA LYS A 95 7.66 -5.49 -13.68
C LYS A 95 8.92 -4.71 -13.33
N ASN A 96 9.84 -5.32 -12.59
CA ASN A 96 11.12 -4.70 -12.19
C ASN A 96 10.92 -3.34 -11.48
N VAL A 97 9.94 -3.24 -10.60
CA VAL A 97 9.69 -2.02 -9.83
C VAL A 97 10.91 -1.69 -8.97
N ARG A 98 11.36 -0.44 -9.06
CA ARG A 98 12.63 0.00 -8.44
C ARG A 98 12.55 0.12 -6.92
N ARG A 99 11.37 0.51 -6.40
CA ARG A 99 11.20 0.77 -4.96
C ARG A 99 9.78 0.51 -4.50
N VAL A 100 9.68 -0.09 -3.32
CA VAL A 100 8.40 -0.37 -2.65
C VAL A 100 8.37 0.30 -1.29
N ILE A 101 7.27 0.96 -0.96
CA ILE A 101 7.00 1.52 0.36
C ILE A 101 5.71 0.88 0.88
N GLY A 102 5.82 0.05 1.88
CA GLY A 102 4.69 -0.63 2.51
C GLY A 102 4.29 0.05 3.81
N LEU A 103 2.99 0.14 4.05
CA LEU A 103 2.41 0.67 5.26
C LEU A 103 1.95 -0.46 6.16
N SER A 104 2.50 -0.56 7.37
CA SER A 104 2.19 -1.58 8.37
C SER A 104 1.93 -0.96 9.73
N MET A 105 1.40 -1.73 10.65
CA MET A 105 1.21 -1.29 12.03
C MET A 105 2.50 -1.40 12.84
N ALA A 106 2.67 -0.49 13.81
CA ALA A 106 3.68 -0.60 14.86
C ALA A 106 3.25 -1.62 15.92
N GLY A 107 4.21 -2.09 16.73
CA GLY A 107 3.97 -3.03 17.82
C GLY A 107 4.11 -4.51 17.44
N LEU A 108 4.34 -4.84 16.16
CA LEU A 108 4.47 -6.24 15.73
C LEU A 108 5.80 -6.90 16.11
N SER A 109 6.78 -6.13 16.57
CA SER A 109 8.15 -6.59 16.86
C SER A 109 8.63 -6.21 18.26
N GLY A 110 7.72 -5.99 19.19
CA GLY A 110 8.07 -5.62 20.58
C GLY A 110 8.60 -4.21 20.74
N GLU A 111 8.24 -3.28 19.83
CA GLU A 111 8.68 -1.88 19.92
C GLU A 111 7.91 -1.08 20.96
N PHE A 112 6.81 -1.59 21.47
CA PHE A 112 6.02 -0.93 22.51
C PHE A 112 6.36 -1.43 23.91
N PRO A 113 6.18 -0.60 24.95
CA PRO A 113 6.14 -1.11 26.32
C PRO A 113 5.08 -2.20 26.47
N ALA A 114 5.37 -3.22 27.28
CA ALA A 114 4.53 -4.42 27.40
C ALA A 114 3.04 -4.15 27.66
N ALA A 115 2.73 -3.13 28.47
CA ALA A 115 1.35 -2.75 28.76
C ALA A 115 0.62 -2.20 27.52
N LEU A 116 1.30 -1.40 26.70
CA LEU A 116 0.73 -0.84 25.46
C LEU A 116 0.61 -1.92 24.39
N GLU A 117 1.60 -2.81 24.29
CA GLU A 117 1.55 -3.94 23.37
C GLU A 117 0.38 -4.85 23.69
N LYS A 118 0.22 -5.22 24.97
CA LYS A 118 -0.91 -6.01 25.42
C LYS A 118 -2.24 -5.33 25.10
N TRP A 119 -2.39 -4.06 25.45
CA TRP A 119 -3.60 -3.29 25.16
C TRP A 119 -3.92 -3.27 23.65
N THR A 120 -2.92 -3.04 22.82
CA THR A 120 -3.06 -3.02 21.36
C THR A 120 -3.59 -4.36 20.83
N PHE A 121 -3.01 -5.48 21.27
CA PHE A 121 -3.42 -6.79 20.79
C PHE A 121 -4.75 -7.27 21.39
N ASP A 122 -5.08 -6.85 22.61
CA ASP A 122 -6.39 -7.14 23.22
C ASP A 122 -7.54 -6.40 22.49
N ASN A 123 -7.24 -5.29 21.83
CA ASN A 123 -8.23 -4.44 21.15
C ASN A 123 -8.27 -4.60 19.62
N LEU A 124 -7.42 -5.46 19.04
CA LEU A 124 -7.42 -5.77 17.62
C LEU A 124 -7.87 -7.21 17.36
N PRO A 125 -8.59 -7.46 16.26
CA PRO A 125 -8.86 -8.83 15.83
C PRO A 125 -7.55 -9.59 15.61
N ILE A 126 -7.46 -10.81 16.13
CA ILE A 126 -6.27 -11.68 15.96
C ILE A 126 -5.96 -11.88 14.46
N SER A 127 -6.99 -12.06 13.63
CA SER A 127 -6.83 -12.23 12.18
C SER A 127 -6.17 -11.02 11.53
N TYR A 128 -6.48 -9.82 11.98
CA TYR A 128 -5.84 -8.58 11.49
C TYR A 128 -4.35 -8.56 11.84
N VAL A 129 -4.00 -8.80 13.11
CA VAL A 129 -2.60 -8.83 13.55
C VAL A 129 -1.80 -9.92 12.84
N GLN A 130 -2.39 -11.10 12.64
CA GLN A 130 -1.76 -12.19 11.90
C GLN A 130 -1.56 -11.85 10.43
N GLY A 131 -2.55 -11.24 9.80
CA GLY A 131 -2.48 -10.78 8.40
C GLY A 131 -1.37 -9.75 8.20
N GLU A 132 -1.27 -8.76 9.08
CA GLU A 132 -0.20 -7.76 9.09
C GLU A 132 1.20 -8.41 9.25
N ARG A 133 1.35 -9.35 10.18
CA ARG A 133 2.62 -10.09 10.36
C ARG A 133 2.99 -10.89 9.12
N GLN A 134 2.04 -11.61 8.52
CA GLN A 134 2.26 -12.39 7.31
C GLN A 134 2.65 -11.48 6.13
N ALA A 135 1.91 -10.42 5.90
CA ALA A 135 2.20 -9.47 4.82
C ALA A 135 3.60 -8.83 4.98
N ARG A 136 3.94 -8.41 6.19
CA ARG A 136 5.28 -7.90 6.49
C ARG A 136 6.37 -8.91 6.20
N ASN A 137 6.21 -10.17 6.62
CA ASN A 137 7.20 -11.22 6.39
C ASN A 137 7.37 -11.51 4.91
N VAL A 138 6.29 -11.60 4.15
CA VAL A 138 6.33 -11.79 2.69
C VAL A 138 7.15 -10.68 2.01
N LEU A 139 6.94 -9.43 2.39
CA LEU A 139 7.71 -8.32 1.82
C LEU A 139 9.19 -8.37 2.25
N ARG A 140 9.46 -8.69 3.51
CA ARG A 140 10.84 -8.80 4.04
C ARG A 140 11.65 -9.93 3.41
N GLU A 141 11.01 -11.03 3.08
CA GLU A 141 11.63 -12.19 2.44
C GLU A 141 11.79 -12.02 0.92
N SER A 142 11.21 -10.97 0.35
CA SER A 142 11.35 -10.65 -1.06
C SER A 142 12.72 -10.05 -1.38
N ASN A 143 13.12 -10.12 -2.66
CA ASN A 143 14.34 -9.44 -3.16
C ASN A 143 14.08 -7.99 -3.60
N LEU A 144 12.95 -7.40 -3.23
CA LEU A 144 12.59 -6.05 -3.60
C LEU A 144 13.34 -5.02 -2.73
N ASN A 145 13.65 -3.87 -3.31
CA ASN A 145 14.11 -2.72 -2.54
C ASN A 145 12.92 -2.08 -1.83
N TYR A 146 12.71 -2.42 -0.57
CA TYR A 146 11.54 -2.00 0.19
C TYR A 146 11.88 -1.12 1.38
N THR A 147 10.87 -0.34 1.80
CA THR A 147 10.79 0.31 3.10
C THR A 147 9.42 -0.02 3.71
N ILE A 148 9.39 -0.40 4.98
CA ILE A 148 8.15 -0.61 5.71
C ILE A 148 8.01 0.52 6.74
N LEU A 149 6.97 1.35 6.55
CA LEU A 149 6.58 2.37 7.52
C LEU A 149 5.67 1.72 8.56
N ARG A 150 6.08 1.78 9.82
CA ARG A 150 5.31 1.24 10.93
C ARG A 150 4.62 2.37 11.66
N LEU A 151 3.30 2.42 11.56
CA LEU A 151 2.51 3.50 12.13
C LEU A 151 1.84 3.05 13.43
N PRO A 152 1.86 3.89 14.46
CA PRO A 152 1.00 3.72 15.63
C PRO A 152 -0.46 4.03 15.25
N TRP A 153 -1.37 3.98 16.23
CA TRP A 153 -2.74 4.44 16.03
C TRP A 153 -2.77 5.88 15.53
N LEU A 154 -3.52 6.09 14.45
CA LEU A 154 -3.79 7.42 13.90
C LEU A 154 -5.22 7.81 14.25
N TYR A 155 -5.40 8.99 14.80
CA TYR A 155 -6.70 9.56 15.18
C TYR A 155 -7.23 10.51 14.11
#